data_f64ef308be97845ac98d814d275e489f
#
_entry.id   f64ef308be97845ac98d814d275e489f
#
_cell.length_a   1.000
_cell.length_b   1.000
_cell.length_c   1.000
_cell.angle_alpha   90.00
_cell.angle_beta   90.00
_cell.angle_gamma   90.00
#
_symmetry.space_group_name_H-M   'P 1'
#
loop_
_entity.id
_entity.type
_entity.pdbx_description
1 polymer ?
#
loop_
_entity_poly.entity_id
_entity_poly.type
_entity_poly.pdbx_seq_one_letter_code
_entity_poly.pdbx_strand_id
1 'polypeptide(L)'
;ETHYARAFDYRGIEYSKKPFKFSNTEAGFATFKEWILELKERHEKDKVVPGMEPTGHYWFCLAAWMVSNRISVVQVNPYAVKQTKELEDNSQQKDDRKDPKLIANLVKDGNYGMPYLPEKVYAELRRLSMFREQLMEDRNRNMNRLHREMKIYFPEYKDAFGKVDGAFCMEVLKEAPFPEDILGLGIEGIREIWHKAKLRGRGYRRAVEIVKYAETSIGLKDGTAAGKEAVRWFAEKIMELDEELAGIENRLNEKCKE
;
A
#
# COMPACT_ATOMS: atom_id res chain seq x y z
N GLU A 1 -6.95 -16.01 11.88
CA GLU A 1 -7.18 -16.21 10.43
C GLU A 1 -7.41 -17.68 10.14
N THR A 2 -8.17 -17.96 9.08
CA THR A 2 -8.61 -19.30 8.74
C THR A 2 -8.41 -19.56 7.28
N HIS A 3 -7.85 -20.72 6.93
CA HIS A 3 -7.73 -21.22 5.58
C HIS A 3 -8.76 -22.30 5.29
N TYR A 4 -9.12 -22.42 4.02
CA TYR A 4 -10.00 -23.47 3.53
C TYR A 4 -9.31 -24.20 2.37
N ALA A 5 -9.36 -25.52 2.39
CA ALA A 5 -8.80 -26.37 1.34
C ALA A 5 -9.82 -27.38 0.83
N ARG A 6 -9.69 -27.75 -0.43
CA ARG A 6 -10.40 -28.84 -1.08
C ARG A 6 -9.42 -29.69 -1.86
N ALA A 7 -9.69 -30.96 -2.03
CA ALA A 7 -8.83 -31.89 -2.74
C ALA A 7 -9.54 -32.47 -3.97
N PHE A 8 -8.84 -32.41 -5.11
CA PHE A 8 -9.32 -32.91 -6.39
C PHE A 8 -8.26 -33.77 -7.06
N ASP A 9 -8.67 -34.72 -7.89
CA ASP A 9 -7.75 -35.42 -8.79
C ASP A 9 -7.60 -34.68 -10.15
N TYR A 10 -6.71 -35.19 -10.99
CA TYR A 10 -6.46 -34.63 -12.33
C TYR A 10 -7.68 -34.67 -13.26
N ARG A 11 -8.70 -35.48 -12.96
CA ARG A 11 -9.98 -35.53 -13.68
C ARG A 11 -11.00 -34.55 -13.15
N GLY A 12 -10.71 -33.85 -12.03
CA GLY A 12 -11.61 -32.94 -11.37
C GLY A 12 -12.58 -33.60 -10.38
N ILE A 13 -12.32 -34.88 -10.02
CA ILE A 13 -13.12 -35.57 -8.99
C ILE A 13 -12.71 -35.07 -7.63
N GLU A 14 -13.68 -34.58 -6.86
CA GLU A 14 -13.45 -34.06 -5.52
C GLU A 14 -13.36 -35.20 -4.48
N TYR A 15 -12.29 -35.20 -3.69
CA TYR A 15 -12.07 -36.15 -2.60
C TYR A 15 -12.51 -35.61 -1.24
N SER A 16 -12.68 -34.30 -1.12
CA SER A 16 -13.16 -33.64 0.10
C SER A 16 -14.67 -33.41 0.02
N LYS A 17 -15.47 -34.10 0.83
CA LYS A 17 -16.93 -33.87 0.90
C LYS A 17 -17.31 -32.46 1.36
N LYS A 18 -16.44 -31.82 2.14
CA LYS A 18 -16.58 -30.44 2.65
C LYS A 18 -15.22 -29.76 2.63
N PRO A 19 -15.17 -28.42 2.54
CA PRO A 19 -13.91 -27.69 2.68
C PRO A 19 -13.25 -28.02 4.01
N PHE A 20 -11.97 -28.41 3.95
CA PHE A 20 -11.16 -28.59 5.15
C PHE A 20 -10.76 -27.23 5.69
N LYS A 21 -11.05 -26.99 6.96
CA LYS A 21 -10.80 -25.71 7.63
C LYS A 21 -9.62 -25.85 8.59
N PHE A 22 -8.64 -24.94 8.50
CA PHE A 22 -7.51 -24.91 9.43
C PHE A 22 -7.08 -23.47 9.73
N SER A 23 -6.43 -23.29 10.90
CA SER A 23 -5.97 -21.98 11.34
C SER A 23 -4.59 -21.63 10.75
N ASN A 24 -4.29 -20.32 10.66
CA ASN A 24 -2.97 -19.81 10.29
C ASN A 24 -2.01 -19.86 11.50
N THR A 25 -1.75 -21.06 11.97
CA THR A 25 -0.89 -21.40 13.11
C THR A 25 -0.11 -22.67 12.84
N GLU A 26 0.99 -22.92 13.55
CA GLU A 26 1.78 -24.15 13.43
C GLU A 26 0.90 -25.41 13.58
N ALA A 27 0.04 -25.45 14.62
CA ALA A 27 -0.88 -26.57 14.84
C ALA A 27 -1.87 -26.73 13.67
N GLY A 28 -2.40 -25.61 13.12
CA GLY A 28 -3.28 -25.65 11.97
C GLY A 28 -2.59 -26.15 10.71
N PHE A 29 -1.35 -25.78 10.50
CA PHE A 29 -0.56 -26.25 9.37
C PHE A 29 -0.17 -27.74 9.52
N ALA A 30 0.12 -28.18 10.73
CA ALA A 30 0.34 -29.59 11.03
C ALA A 30 -0.90 -30.44 10.71
N THR A 31 -2.09 -30.01 11.16
CA THR A 31 -3.35 -30.71 10.84
C THR A 31 -3.65 -30.70 9.35
N PHE A 32 -3.28 -29.65 8.63
CA PHE A 32 -3.40 -29.60 7.17
C PHE A 32 -2.46 -30.60 6.48
N LYS A 33 -1.22 -30.74 6.96
CA LYS A 33 -0.28 -31.75 6.47
C LYS A 33 -0.78 -33.17 6.71
N GLU A 34 -1.30 -33.45 7.90
CA GLU A 34 -1.90 -34.74 8.24
C GLU A 34 -3.08 -35.06 7.30
N TRP A 35 -3.96 -34.10 7.05
CA TRP A 35 -5.08 -34.25 6.13
C TRP A 35 -4.61 -34.53 4.69
N ILE A 36 -3.55 -33.88 4.20
CA ILE A 36 -2.94 -34.16 2.92
C ILE A 36 -2.42 -35.61 2.85
N LEU A 37 -1.71 -36.07 3.89
CA LEU A 37 -1.15 -37.40 3.95
C LEU A 37 -2.24 -38.49 4.00
N GLU A 38 -3.29 -38.25 4.79
CA GLU A 38 -4.45 -39.14 4.87
C GLU A 38 -5.16 -39.28 3.52
N LEU A 39 -5.38 -38.18 2.80
CA LEU A 39 -5.97 -38.21 1.46
C LEU A 39 -5.07 -38.93 0.46
N LYS A 40 -3.76 -38.70 0.53
CA LYS A 40 -2.78 -39.37 -0.33
C LYS A 40 -2.83 -40.88 -0.15
N GLU A 41 -2.83 -41.36 1.07
CA GLU A 41 -2.91 -42.78 1.40
C GLU A 41 -4.27 -43.39 0.98
N ARG A 42 -5.38 -42.77 1.41
CA ARG A 42 -6.75 -43.25 1.15
C ARG A 42 -7.05 -43.39 -0.34
N HIS A 43 -6.50 -42.50 -1.18
CA HIS A 43 -6.77 -42.49 -2.62
C HIS A 43 -5.59 -43.00 -3.46
N GLU A 44 -4.61 -43.63 -2.84
CA GLU A 44 -3.44 -44.23 -3.50
C GLU A 44 -2.75 -43.26 -4.47
N LYS A 45 -2.41 -42.05 -3.99
CA LYS A 45 -1.78 -41.02 -4.79
C LYS A 45 -0.30 -40.85 -4.46
N ASP A 46 0.54 -40.86 -5.50
CA ASP A 46 1.99 -40.67 -5.35
C ASP A 46 2.37 -39.22 -5.09
N LYS A 47 1.62 -38.28 -5.64
CA LYS A 47 1.94 -36.86 -5.59
C LYS A 47 0.71 -36.02 -5.24
N VAL A 48 0.93 -35.01 -4.39
CA VAL A 48 -0.04 -33.95 -4.08
C VAL A 48 0.63 -32.60 -4.37
N VAL A 49 -0.11 -31.70 -5.01
CA VAL A 49 0.34 -30.33 -5.33
C VAL A 49 -0.66 -29.34 -4.73
N PRO A 50 -0.40 -28.81 -3.53
CA PRO A 50 -1.18 -27.72 -2.97
C PRO A 50 -1.06 -26.46 -3.83
N GLY A 51 -2.21 -25.94 -4.27
CA GLY A 51 -2.30 -24.66 -4.96
C GLY A 51 -2.91 -23.59 -4.09
N MET A 52 -2.45 -22.36 -4.21
CA MET A 52 -3.00 -21.21 -3.48
C MET A 52 -3.06 -19.97 -4.37
N GLU A 53 -3.98 -19.09 -4.02
CA GLU A 53 -4.04 -17.75 -4.58
C GLU A 53 -3.22 -16.79 -3.70
N PRO A 54 -2.24 -16.04 -4.26
CA PRO A 54 -1.38 -15.13 -3.49
C PRO A 54 -2.07 -13.78 -3.25
N THR A 55 -3.26 -13.79 -2.65
CA THR A 55 -4.01 -12.58 -2.33
C THR A 55 -3.62 -12.05 -0.94
N GLY A 56 -3.27 -10.76 -0.88
CA GLY A 56 -2.90 -10.11 0.37
C GLY A 56 -1.63 -10.69 1.01
N HIS A 57 -1.65 -10.89 2.33
CA HIS A 57 -0.50 -11.33 3.13
C HIS A 57 -0.67 -12.73 3.75
N TYR A 58 -1.84 -13.33 3.64
CA TYR A 58 -2.21 -14.56 4.36
C TYR A 58 -1.45 -15.80 3.89
N TRP A 59 -1.07 -15.83 2.63
CA TRP A 59 -0.42 -16.97 2.00
C TRP A 59 1.06 -17.15 2.37
N PHE A 60 1.75 -16.07 2.78
CA PHE A 60 3.21 -16.11 3.02
C PHE A 60 3.62 -17.13 4.07
N CYS A 61 2.95 -17.13 5.23
CA CYS A 61 3.29 -18.05 6.32
C CYS A 61 3.03 -19.50 5.93
N LEU A 62 1.90 -19.77 5.26
CA LEU A 62 1.56 -21.10 4.80
C LEU A 62 2.53 -21.59 3.72
N ALA A 63 2.86 -20.77 2.73
CA ALA A 63 3.80 -21.13 1.68
C ALA A 63 5.22 -21.38 2.24
N ALA A 64 5.70 -20.50 3.12
CA ALA A 64 7.00 -20.66 3.77
C ALA A 64 7.06 -21.95 4.61
N TRP A 65 6.00 -22.24 5.37
CA TRP A 65 5.89 -23.46 6.17
C TRP A 65 5.86 -24.72 5.28
N MET A 66 5.12 -24.69 4.17
CA MET A 66 5.09 -25.80 3.21
C MET A 66 6.47 -26.07 2.63
N VAL A 67 7.15 -25.03 2.15
CA VAL A 67 8.51 -25.14 1.56
C VAL A 67 9.48 -25.72 2.60
N SER A 68 9.47 -25.23 3.84
CA SER A 68 10.33 -25.73 4.92
C SER A 68 10.01 -27.21 5.30
N ASN A 69 8.77 -27.64 5.11
CA ASN A 69 8.35 -29.03 5.30
C ASN A 69 8.47 -29.90 4.03
N ARG A 70 9.15 -29.43 2.98
CA ARG A 70 9.34 -30.14 1.70
C ARG A 70 8.05 -30.49 0.99
N ILE A 71 7.01 -29.70 1.17
CA ILE A 71 5.75 -29.80 0.45
C ILE A 71 5.81 -28.85 -0.73
N SER A 72 5.76 -29.39 -1.93
CA SER A 72 5.67 -28.58 -3.15
C SER A 72 4.39 -27.75 -3.13
N VAL A 73 4.49 -26.46 -3.36
CA VAL A 73 3.34 -25.54 -3.40
C VAL A 73 3.40 -24.73 -4.66
N VAL A 74 2.24 -24.44 -5.25
CA VAL A 74 2.12 -23.64 -6.47
C VAL A 74 1.15 -22.47 -6.24
N GLN A 75 1.30 -21.43 -7.04
CA GLN A 75 0.43 -20.24 -6.99
C GLN A 75 -0.32 -20.08 -8.30
N VAL A 76 -1.59 -19.76 -8.20
CA VAL A 76 -2.41 -19.35 -9.33
C VAL A 76 -2.50 -17.84 -9.41
N ASN A 77 -2.62 -17.31 -10.62
CA ASN A 77 -2.76 -15.88 -10.82
C ASN A 77 -4.14 -15.41 -10.32
N PRO A 78 -4.23 -14.43 -9.39
CA PRO A 78 -5.50 -13.90 -8.90
C PRO A 78 -6.42 -13.37 -10.00
N TYR A 79 -5.85 -12.83 -11.06
CA TYR A 79 -6.62 -12.39 -12.23
C TYR A 79 -7.28 -13.58 -12.95
N ALA A 80 -6.58 -14.70 -13.11
CA ALA A 80 -7.14 -15.92 -13.69
C ALA A 80 -8.25 -16.50 -12.80
N VAL A 81 -8.08 -16.50 -11.47
CA VAL A 81 -9.13 -16.91 -10.53
C VAL A 81 -10.37 -16.05 -10.70
N LYS A 82 -10.21 -14.71 -10.78
CA LYS A 82 -11.33 -13.79 -10.99
C LYS A 82 -12.04 -14.05 -12.31
N GLN A 83 -11.32 -14.20 -13.43
CA GLN A 83 -11.91 -14.49 -14.74
C GLN A 83 -12.67 -15.82 -14.74
N THR A 84 -12.07 -16.88 -14.19
CA THR A 84 -12.71 -18.21 -14.12
C THR A 84 -13.99 -18.14 -13.28
N LYS A 85 -13.97 -17.37 -12.19
CA LYS A 85 -15.15 -17.16 -11.33
C LYS A 85 -16.28 -16.46 -12.08
N GLU A 86 -15.98 -15.44 -12.87
CA GLU A 86 -16.95 -14.71 -13.70
C GLU A 86 -17.56 -15.60 -14.80
N LEU A 87 -16.83 -16.59 -15.29
CA LEU A 87 -17.29 -17.56 -16.30
C LEU A 87 -18.15 -18.68 -15.69
N GLU A 88 -17.82 -19.16 -14.49
CA GLU A 88 -18.53 -20.28 -13.85
C GLU A 88 -19.77 -19.84 -13.03
N ASP A 89 -19.72 -18.65 -12.43
CA ASP A 89 -20.80 -18.17 -11.57
C ASP A 89 -20.96 -16.64 -11.71
N ASN A 90 -22.08 -16.23 -12.30
CA ASN A 90 -22.44 -14.81 -12.47
C ASN A 90 -22.78 -14.11 -11.12
N SER A 91 -22.60 -14.79 -9.98
CA SER A 91 -22.84 -14.22 -8.67
C SER A 91 -21.63 -13.44 -8.16
N GLN A 92 -21.82 -12.17 -7.81
CA GLN A 92 -20.78 -11.31 -7.21
C GLN A 92 -20.47 -11.65 -5.73
N GLN A 93 -21.06 -12.71 -5.18
CA GLN A 93 -20.82 -13.08 -3.78
C GLN A 93 -19.41 -13.69 -3.60
N LYS A 94 -18.60 -13.02 -2.78
CA LYS A 94 -17.37 -13.60 -2.23
C LYS A 94 -17.74 -14.78 -1.32
N ASP A 95 -17.41 -15.98 -1.76
CA ASP A 95 -17.50 -17.17 -0.93
C ASP A 95 -16.15 -17.89 -0.93
N ASP A 96 -15.36 -17.67 0.12
CA ASP A 96 -14.04 -18.30 0.32
C ASP A 96 -14.11 -19.84 0.33
N ARG A 97 -15.30 -20.42 0.37
CA ARG A 97 -15.51 -21.87 0.31
C ARG A 97 -15.59 -22.42 -1.11
N LYS A 98 -15.88 -21.55 -2.09
CA LYS A 98 -15.94 -21.92 -3.52
C LYS A 98 -14.58 -21.74 -4.20
N ASP A 99 -13.81 -20.75 -3.80
CA ASP A 99 -12.54 -20.39 -4.40
C ASP A 99 -11.51 -21.55 -4.46
N PRO A 100 -11.39 -22.45 -3.46
CA PRO A 100 -10.49 -23.61 -3.55
C PRO A 100 -10.76 -24.54 -4.74
N LYS A 101 -12.00 -24.66 -5.20
CA LYS A 101 -12.32 -25.46 -6.40
C LYS A 101 -11.77 -24.82 -7.67
N LEU A 102 -11.92 -23.52 -7.81
CA LEU A 102 -11.38 -22.74 -8.95
C LEU A 102 -9.86 -22.83 -8.98
N ILE A 103 -9.21 -22.67 -7.83
CA ILE A 103 -7.76 -22.84 -7.70
C ILE A 103 -7.33 -24.23 -8.14
N ALA A 104 -8.02 -25.28 -7.68
CA ALA A 104 -7.71 -26.66 -8.06
C ALA A 104 -7.86 -26.90 -9.59
N ASN A 105 -8.88 -26.32 -10.22
CA ASN A 105 -9.06 -26.41 -11.68
C ASN A 105 -7.89 -25.73 -12.44
N LEU A 106 -7.50 -24.52 -12.01
CA LEU A 106 -6.37 -23.82 -12.61
C LEU A 106 -5.05 -24.60 -12.46
N VAL A 107 -4.82 -25.19 -11.29
CA VAL A 107 -3.64 -26.04 -11.04
C VAL A 107 -3.67 -27.29 -11.90
N LYS A 108 -4.83 -27.97 -12.00
CA LYS A 108 -5.02 -29.14 -12.87
C LYS A 108 -4.71 -28.82 -14.33
N ASP A 109 -5.14 -27.65 -14.81
CA ASP A 109 -4.97 -27.23 -16.20
C ASP A 109 -3.56 -26.64 -16.48
N GLY A 110 -2.65 -26.66 -15.48
CA GLY A 110 -1.28 -26.17 -15.61
C GLY A 110 -1.14 -24.65 -15.53
N ASN A 111 -2.21 -23.92 -15.17
CA ASN A 111 -2.23 -22.47 -15.06
C ASN A 111 -1.73 -22.01 -13.69
N TYR A 112 -0.47 -22.31 -13.37
CA TYR A 112 0.16 -21.95 -12.10
C TYR A 112 1.62 -21.57 -12.27
N GLY A 113 2.17 -20.89 -11.26
CA GLY A 113 3.60 -20.61 -11.11
C GLY A 113 4.13 -21.12 -9.77
N MET A 114 5.46 -21.10 -9.61
CA MET A 114 6.08 -21.40 -8.32
C MET A 114 6.05 -20.14 -7.44
N PRO A 115 5.75 -20.25 -6.14
CA PRO A 115 5.80 -19.10 -5.25
C PRO A 115 7.22 -18.58 -5.10
N TYR A 116 7.40 -17.28 -5.29
CA TYR A 116 8.66 -16.63 -4.97
C TYR A 116 8.62 -16.13 -3.53
N LEU A 117 9.36 -16.78 -2.66
CA LEU A 117 9.59 -16.37 -1.27
C LEU A 117 10.99 -15.77 -1.19
N PRO A 118 11.12 -14.45 -1.14
CA PRO A 118 12.43 -13.84 -1.04
C PRO A 118 13.08 -14.16 0.30
N GLU A 119 14.38 -14.40 0.28
CA GLU A 119 15.19 -14.72 1.47
C GLU A 119 16.23 -13.64 1.74
N LYS A 120 16.70 -13.58 2.99
CA LYS A 120 17.81 -12.71 3.42
C LYS A 120 17.60 -11.26 2.98
N VAL A 121 18.60 -10.69 2.29
CA VAL A 121 18.58 -9.29 1.82
C VAL A 121 17.37 -9.00 0.90
N TYR A 122 16.96 -9.95 0.06
CA TYR A 122 15.81 -9.77 -0.82
C TYR A 122 14.47 -9.72 -0.06
N ALA A 123 14.35 -10.43 1.07
CA ALA A 123 13.18 -10.32 1.93
C ALA A 123 13.09 -8.93 2.59
N GLU A 124 14.23 -8.40 3.07
CA GLU A 124 14.32 -7.06 3.64
C GLU A 124 14.01 -5.98 2.59
N LEU A 125 14.61 -6.06 1.41
CA LEU A 125 14.36 -5.13 0.30
C LEU A 125 12.88 -5.10 -0.09
N ARG A 126 12.24 -6.27 -0.20
CA ARG A 126 10.81 -6.36 -0.49
C ARG A 126 9.96 -5.67 0.58
N ARG A 127 10.25 -5.89 1.86
CA ARG A 127 9.51 -5.29 2.98
C ARG A 127 9.69 -3.77 3.02
N LEU A 128 10.90 -3.29 2.84
CA LEU A 128 11.21 -1.85 2.77
C LEU A 128 10.52 -1.19 1.57
N SER A 129 10.53 -1.84 0.41
CA SER A 129 9.86 -1.32 -0.79
C SER A 129 8.34 -1.22 -0.60
N MET A 130 7.72 -2.24 0.00
CA MET A 130 6.28 -2.20 0.32
C MET A 130 5.95 -1.10 1.34
N PHE A 131 6.80 -0.92 2.34
CA PHE A 131 6.60 0.14 3.34
C PHE A 131 6.79 1.53 2.71
N ARG A 132 7.78 1.70 1.83
CA ARG A 132 7.95 2.93 1.04
C ARG A 132 6.69 3.25 0.22
N GLU A 133 6.11 2.24 -0.43
CA GLU A 133 4.89 2.41 -1.23
C GLU A 133 3.72 2.89 -0.37
N GLN A 134 3.52 2.30 0.82
CA GLN A 134 2.50 2.74 1.77
C GLN A 134 2.67 4.19 2.21
N LEU A 135 3.90 4.61 2.55
CA LEU A 135 4.18 5.99 2.91
C LEU A 135 3.95 6.96 1.73
N MET A 136 4.30 6.56 0.51
CA MET A 136 4.00 7.35 -0.69
C MET A 136 2.49 7.54 -0.91
N GLU A 137 1.70 6.48 -0.70
CA GLU A 137 0.24 6.58 -0.76
C GLU A 137 -0.32 7.51 0.31
N ASP A 138 0.17 7.41 1.55
CA ASP A 138 -0.25 8.29 2.64
C ASP A 138 0.11 9.75 2.37
N ARG A 139 1.32 9.99 1.86
CA ARG A 139 1.75 11.31 1.41
C ARG A 139 0.84 11.88 0.33
N ASN A 140 0.54 11.09 -0.70
CA ASN A 140 -0.34 11.51 -1.79
C ASN A 140 -1.76 11.80 -1.30
N ARG A 141 -2.27 11.00 -0.37
CA ARG A 141 -3.59 11.25 0.25
C ARG A 141 -3.62 12.58 1.00
N ASN A 142 -2.59 12.87 1.79
CA ASN A 142 -2.49 14.13 2.54
C ASN A 142 -2.29 15.32 1.59
N MET A 143 -1.48 15.18 0.55
CA MET A 143 -1.31 16.21 -0.48
C MET A 143 -2.62 16.55 -1.19
N ASN A 144 -3.42 15.54 -1.56
CA ASN A 144 -4.72 15.76 -2.18
C ASN A 144 -5.71 16.48 -1.26
N ARG A 145 -5.68 16.17 0.03
CA ARG A 145 -6.49 16.88 1.04
C ARG A 145 -6.04 18.33 1.21
N LEU A 146 -4.73 18.57 1.31
CA LEU A 146 -4.15 19.91 1.31
C LEU A 146 -4.61 20.72 0.09
N HIS A 147 -4.47 20.15 -1.09
CA HIS A 147 -4.89 20.79 -2.34
C HIS A 147 -6.38 21.16 -2.36
N ARG A 148 -7.23 20.34 -1.75
CA ARG A 148 -8.66 20.64 -1.63
C ARG A 148 -8.90 21.88 -0.77
N GLU A 149 -8.31 21.95 0.41
CA GLU A 149 -8.42 23.11 1.29
C GLU A 149 -7.86 24.38 0.63
N MET A 150 -6.68 24.27 0.01
CA MET A 150 -6.06 25.40 -0.66
C MET A 150 -6.91 25.94 -1.84
N LYS A 151 -7.59 25.06 -2.60
CA LYS A 151 -8.50 25.50 -3.65
C LYS A 151 -9.71 26.29 -3.14
N ILE A 152 -10.11 26.08 -1.90
CA ILE A 152 -11.23 26.78 -1.25
C ILE A 152 -10.80 28.14 -0.74
N TYR A 153 -9.64 28.20 -0.06
CA TYR A 153 -9.24 29.39 0.71
C TYR A 153 -8.13 30.21 0.06
N PHE A 154 -7.37 29.62 -0.87
CA PHE A 154 -6.32 30.29 -1.62
C PHE A 154 -6.18 29.64 -3.02
N PRO A 155 -7.14 29.82 -3.93
CA PRO A 155 -7.13 29.16 -5.26
C PRO A 155 -5.84 29.40 -6.07
N GLU A 156 -5.23 30.57 -5.92
CA GLU A 156 -4.03 31.01 -6.64
C GLU A 156 -2.72 30.41 -6.09
N TYR A 157 -2.79 29.59 -5.02
CA TYR A 157 -1.61 29.08 -4.34
C TYR A 157 -0.57 28.39 -5.23
N LYS A 158 -1.02 27.73 -6.31
CA LYS A 158 -0.10 27.07 -7.26
C LYS A 158 0.77 28.08 -8.00
N ASP A 159 0.19 29.16 -8.43
CA ASP A 159 0.91 30.23 -9.12
C ASP A 159 1.79 31.01 -8.14
N ALA A 160 1.28 31.26 -6.93
CA ALA A 160 2.01 31.91 -5.85
C ALA A 160 3.27 31.16 -5.45
N PHE A 161 3.16 29.86 -5.18
CA PHE A 161 4.28 29.03 -4.69
C PHE A 161 5.08 28.35 -5.80
N GLY A 162 4.48 28.11 -6.97
CA GLY A 162 5.07 27.34 -8.08
C GLY A 162 5.15 25.86 -7.73
N LYS A 163 6.20 25.43 -7.03
CA LYS A 163 6.33 24.06 -6.55
C LYS A 163 5.64 23.91 -5.18
N VAL A 164 4.45 23.36 -5.15
CA VAL A 164 3.60 23.25 -3.96
C VAL A 164 4.04 22.14 -3.02
N ASP A 165 4.60 21.05 -3.54
CA ASP A 165 5.08 19.89 -2.79
C ASP A 165 6.49 20.07 -2.21
N GLY A 166 7.06 21.28 -2.30
CA GLY A 166 8.40 21.57 -1.80
C GLY A 166 8.41 22.16 -0.40
N ALA A 167 9.51 21.96 0.32
CA ALA A 167 9.71 22.47 1.68
C ALA A 167 9.44 23.96 1.83
N PHE A 168 9.78 24.78 0.82
CA PHE A 168 9.51 26.22 0.82
C PHE A 168 8.01 26.56 0.96
N CYS A 169 7.14 25.81 0.30
CA CYS A 169 5.70 25.98 0.41
C CYS A 169 5.20 25.46 1.74
N MET A 170 5.59 24.24 2.13
CA MET A 170 5.13 23.60 3.35
C MET A 170 5.48 24.42 4.60
N GLU A 171 6.69 24.97 4.68
CA GLU A 171 7.09 25.82 5.81
C GLU A 171 6.24 27.09 5.92
N VAL A 172 5.89 27.73 4.80
CA VAL A 172 4.98 28.88 4.84
C VAL A 172 3.57 28.44 5.25
N LEU A 173 3.04 27.35 4.72
CA LEU A 173 1.69 26.86 5.03
C LEU A 173 1.52 26.45 6.50
N LYS A 174 2.58 26.02 7.17
CA LYS A 174 2.57 25.75 8.63
C LYS A 174 2.31 27.02 9.45
N GLU A 175 2.90 28.13 9.05
CA GLU A 175 2.82 29.40 9.78
C GLU A 175 1.64 30.25 9.27
N ALA A 176 1.56 30.42 7.97
CA ALA A 176 0.64 31.30 7.28
C ALA A 176 -0.11 30.57 6.16
N PRO A 177 -1.12 29.74 6.47
CA PRO A 177 -1.82 28.92 5.49
C PRO A 177 -2.64 29.69 4.45
N PHE A 178 -3.20 30.85 4.81
CA PHE A 178 -4.15 31.57 3.95
C PHE A 178 -3.69 33.00 3.65
N PRO A 179 -4.31 33.65 2.62
CA PRO A 179 -3.91 34.99 2.19
C PRO A 179 -3.81 36.02 3.29
N GLU A 180 -4.75 36.05 4.25
CA GLU A 180 -4.71 37.00 5.35
C GLU A 180 -3.50 36.80 6.29
N ASP A 181 -3.09 35.55 6.51
CA ASP A 181 -1.91 35.24 7.32
C ASP A 181 -0.62 35.63 6.58
N ILE A 182 -0.59 35.35 5.28
CA ILE A 182 0.52 35.75 4.39
C ILE A 182 0.70 37.27 4.37
N LEU A 183 -0.41 38.01 4.25
CA LEU A 183 -0.38 39.48 4.30
C LEU A 183 0.05 39.99 5.66
N GLY A 184 -0.37 39.34 6.74
CA GLY A 184 0.07 39.65 8.10
C GLY A 184 1.58 39.48 8.32
N LEU A 185 2.18 38.45 7.71
CA LEU A 185 3.63 38.22 7.75
C LEU A 185 4.40 39.18 6.85
N GLY A 186 3.83 39.48 5.68
CA GLY A 186 4.51 40.23 4.65
C GLY A 186 5.74 39.53 4.07
N ILE A 187 6.47 40.24 3.23
CA ILE A 187 7.65 39.72 2.49
C ILE A 187 8.74 39.24 3.47
N GLU A 188 9.05 40.07 4.47
CA GLU A 188 10.15 39.77 5.39
C GLU A 188 9.79 38.59 6.32
N GLY A 189 8.54 38.46 6.78
CA GLY A 189 8.11 37.30 7.57
C GLY A 189 8.24 35.98 6.81
N ILE A 190 7.87 35.94 5.52
CA ILE A 190 8.05 34.76 4.67
C ILE A 190 9.54 34.40 4.54
N ARG A 191 10.40 35.40 4.33
CA ARG A 191 11.85 35.18 4.25
C ARG A 191 12.45 34.68 5.55
N GLU A 192 11.95 35.18 6.67
CA GLU A 192 12.37 34.73 8.02
C GLU A 192 12.00 33.26 8.26
N ILE A 193 10.80 32.81 7.86
CA ILE A 193 10.39 31.39 7.90
C ILE A 193 11.42 30.53 7.14
N TRP A 194 11.73 30.87 5.91
CA TRP A 194 12.69 30.14 5.10
C TRP A 194 14.11 30.15 5.69
N HIS A 195 14.51 31.25 6.30
CA HIS A 195 15.81 31.36 6.96
C HIS A 195 15.88 30.47 8.21
N LYS A 196 14.84 30.46 9.06
CA LYS A 196 14.73 29.59 10.23
C LYS A 196 14.76 28.10 9.84
N ALA A 197 14.08 27.76 8.76
CA ALA A 197 14.08 26.40 8.18
C ALA A 197 15.38 26.06 7.43
N LYS A 198 16.39 26.95 7.41
CA LYS A 198 17.68 26.79 6.70
C LYS A 198 17.53 26.50 5.20
N LEU A 199 16.43 26.94 4.60
CA LEU A 199 16.17 26.76 3.17
C LEU A 199 16.91 27.83 2.37
N ARG A 200 17.78 27.40 1.44
CA ARG A 200 18.56 28.29 0.56
C ARG A 200 18.01 28.27 -0.85
N GLY A 201 18.13 29.40 -1.57
CA GLY A 201 17.86 29.48 -3.01
C GLY A 201 16.52 30.11 -3.42
N ARG A 202 15.60 30.41 -2.50
CA ARG A 202 14.42 31.23 -2.77
C ARG A 202 14.54 32.58 -2.11
N GLY A 203 14.61 33.62 -2.93
CA GLY A 203 14.90 34.97 -2.47
C GLY A 203 13.65 35.85 -2.38
N TYR A 204 13.92 37.12 -2.17
CA TYR A 204 12.98 38.24 -2.09
C TYR A 204 11.90 38.20 -3.20
N ARG A 205 12.30 37.94 -4.46
CA ARG A 205 11.39 37.91 -5.62
C ARG A 205 10.22 36.92 -5.41
N ARG A 206 10.48 35.71 -4.89
CA ARG A 206 9.41 34.73 -4.66
C ARG A 206 8.49 35.14 -3.50
N ALA A 207 9.04 35.74 -2.45
CA ALA A 207 8.22 36.27 -1.35
C ALA A 207 7.29 37.39 -1.83
N VAL A 208 7.78 38.28 -2.72
CA VAL A 208 6.96 39.33 -3.36
C VAL A 208 5.82 38.72 -4.18
N GLU A 209 6.10 37.68 -4.98
CA GLU A 209 5.07 36.99 -5.79
C GLU A 209 3.97 36.36 -4.89
N ILE A 210 4.35 35.70 -3.80
CA ILE A 210 3.41 35.10 -2.86
C ILE A 210 2.48 36.17 -2.23
N VAL A 211 3.05 37.28 -1.76
CA VAL A 211 2.27 38.39 -1.17
C VAL A 211 1.34 38.99 -2.23
N LYS A 212 1.81 39.23 -3.46
CA LYS A 212 0.99 39.76 -4.55
C LYS A 212 -0.22 38.88 -4.85
N TYR A 213 -0.07 37.56 -4.90
CA TYR A 213 -1.20 36.65 -5.11
C TYR A 213 -2.14 36.62 -3.90
N ALA A 214 -1.61 36.75 -2.68
CA ALA A 214 -2.42 36.86 -1.47
C ALA A 214 -3.29 38.13 -1.45
N GLU A 215 -2.78 39.28 -1.94
CA GLU A 215 -3.53 40.55 -2.05
C GLU A 215 -4.75 40.45 -2.96
N THR A 216 -4.65 39.66 -4.03
CA THR A 216 -5.69 39.54 -5.07
C THR A 216 -6.49 38.25 -4.98
N SER A 217 -6.31 37.46 -3.93
CA SER A 217 -6.97 36.16 -3.77
C SER A 217 -8.48 36.27 -3.63
N ILE A 218 -9.17 35.37 -4.36
CA ILE A 218 -10.63 35.21 -4.35
C ILE A 218 -11.08 34.10 -3.36
N GLY A 219 -10.17 33.57 -2.56
CA GLY A 219 -10.49 32.52 -1.59
C GLY A 219 -11.62 32.92 -0.60
N LEU A 220 -12.34 31.90 -0.11
CA LEU A 220 -13.39 32.10 0.89
C LEU A 220 -12.82 32.73 2.17
N LYS A 221 -13.65 33.59 2.81
CA LYS A 221 -13.30 34.28 4.05
C LYS A 221 -13.94 33.65 5.28
N ASP A 222 -14.98 32.84 5.09
CA ASP A 222 -15.69 32.16 6.17
C ASP A 222 -15.13 30.74 6.40
N GLY A 223 -15.13 30.29 7.65
CA GLY A 223 -14.63 28.97 8.04
C GLY A 223 -13.11 28.84 8.04
N THR A 224 -12.37 29.95 7.94
CA THR A 224 -10.91 29.97 7.82
C THR A 224 -10.20 29.37 9.04
N ALA A 225 -10.73 29.49 10.26
CA ALA A 225 -10.07 28.95 11.46
C ALA A 225 -9.86 27.43 11.38
N ALA A 226 -10.90 26.65 11.07
CA ALA A 226 -10.80 25.20 10.91
C ALA A 226 -9.97 24.83 9.68
N GLY A 227 -10.10 25.58 8.58
CA GLY A 227 -9.31 25.38 7.37
C GLY A 227 -7.80 25.59 7.62
N LYS A 228 -7.42 26.61 8.39
CA LYS A 228 -6.02 26.87 8.80
C LYS A 228 -5.46 25.71 9.61
N GLU A 229 -6.21 25.22 10.58
CA GLU A 229 -5.82 24.06 11.39
C GLU A 229 -5.58 22.83 10.50
N ALA A 230 -6.50 22.54 9.59
CA ALA A 230 -6.38 21.42 8.67
C ALA A 230 -5.15 21.55 7.75
N VAL A 231 -4.92 22.73 7.16
CA VAL A 231 -3.77 22.97 6.27
C VAL A 231 -2.44 22.82 7.01
N ARG A 232 -2.33 23.36 8.24
CA ARG A 232 -1.14 23.19 9.07
C ARG A 232 -0.85 21.73 9.33
N TRP A 233 -1.87 20.99 9.76
CA TRP A 233 -1.74 19.57 10.03
C TRP A 233 -1.31 18.78 8.79
N PHE A 234 -1.91 19.05 7.61
CA PHE A 234 -1.50 18.38 6.38
C PHE A 234 -0.08 18.73 5.96
N ALA A 235 0.33 20.00 6.11
CA ALA A 235 1.69 20.42 5.76
C ALA A 235 2.73 19.73 6.65
N GLU A 236 2.50 19.71 7.96
CA GLU A 236 3.37 19.00 8.93
C GLU A 236 3.44 17.51 8.59
N LYS A 237 2.29 16.86 8.35
CA LYS A 237 2.25 15.43 8.07
C LYS A 237 2.94 15.05 6.76
N ILE A 238 2.84 15.90 5.74
CA ILE A 238 3.55 15.70 4.48
C ILE A 238 5.07 15.78 4.70
N MET A 239 5.54 16.74 5.48
CA MET A 239 6.96 16.89 5.79
C MET A 239 7.52 15.72 6.59
N GLU A 240 6.79 15.22 7.61
CA GLU A 240 7.16 14.01 8.34
C GLU A 240 7.29 12.80 7.42
N LEU A 241 6.29 12.62 6.52
CA LEU A 241 6.32 11.53 5.56
C LEU A 241 7.48 11.64 4.56
N ASP A 242 7.85 12.85 4.16
CA ASP A 242 9.03 13.09 3.30
C ASP A 242 10.34 12.71 4.02
N GLU A 243 10.47 12.99 5.31
CA GLU A 243 11.62 12.58 6.13
C GLU A 243 11.67 11.04 6.29
N GLU A 244 10.53 10.41 6.59
CA GLU A 244 10.45 8.94 6.70
C GLU A 244 10.80 8.26 5.37
N LEU A 245 10.30 8.79 4.25
CA LEU A 245 10.62 8.29 2.91
C LEU A 245 12.12 8.39 2.60
N ALA A 246 12.75 9.51 2.91
CA ALA A 246 14.18 9.70 2.75
C ALA A 246 14.98 8.69 3.61
N GLY A 247 14.53 8.43 4.83
CA GLY A 247 15.12 7.42 5.72
C GLY A 247 15.03 6.00 5.14
N ILE A 248 13.88 5.63 4.56
CA ILE A 248 13.70 4.32 3.91
C ILE A 248 14.55 4.21 2.65
N GLU A 249 14.64 5.26 1.83
CA GLU A 249 15.46 5.27 0.62
C GLU A 249 16.94 5.07 0.95
N ASN A 250 17.43 5.67 2.02
CA ASN A 250 18.80 5.42 2.50
C ASN A 250 19.00 3.96 2.92
N ARG A 251 18.06 3.38 3.66
CA ARG A 251 18.11 1.96 4.07
C ARG A 251 18.05 1.01 2.88
N LEU A 252 17.22 1.29 1.87
CA LEU A 252 17.18 0.53 0.62
C LEU A 252 18.53 0.59 -0.10
N ASN A 253 19.13 1.79 -0.21
CA ASN A 253 20.43 1.97 -0.85
C ASN A 253 21.57 1.24 -0.11
N GLU A 254 21.53 1.17 1.22
CA GLU A 254 22.48 0.40 2.02
C GLU A 254 22.32 -1.09 1.76
N LYS A 255 21.08 -1.59 1.81
CA LYS A 255 20.78 -3.02 1.56
C LYS A 255 21.09 -3.47 0.12
N CYS A 256 21.05 -2.60 -0.85
CA CYS A 256 21.45 -2.92 -2.22
C CYS A 256 22.98 -3.07 -2.41
N LYS A 257 23.77 -2.68 -1.43
CA LYS A 257 25.24 -2.82 -1.46
C LYS A 257 25.73 -4.12 -0.79
N GLU A 258 24.86 -4.78 -0.02
CA GLU A 258 25.09 -6.11 0.57
C GLU A 258 24.92 -7.22 -0.49
#